data_d62228a471ad1f88f9d2f4ab9addf476
#
_entry.id   d62228a471ad1f88f9d2f4ab9addf476
#
_cell.length_a   1.000
_cell.length_b   1.000
_cell.length_c   1.000
_cell.angle_alpha   90.00
_cell.angle_beta   90.00
_cell.angle_gamma   90.00
#
_symmetry.space_group_name_H-M   'P 1'
#
loop_
_entity.id
_entity.type
_entity.pdbx_description
1 polymer ?
#
loop_
_entity_poly.entity_id
_entity_poly.type
_entity_poly.pdbx_seq_one_letter_code
_entity_poly.pdbx_strand_id
1 'polypeptide(L)'
;QSDYNQTVSGSLESYEYSGKSKLIGADLSRVLYRDARRKTTASVGGWYRESQNYINDTEIEVQRRKTAGWKTSLDHTEYLSAATLSGNVTYKRGTGAFNAMYAPEEEYGEAYTHVGILQANASLQVPFKVGQQSLQYLAEWRMQHSQKPLTPQDRFSIGNRYTVRGFDGEQTLLADNGLLIRNELSGSIPKLPMQWYAGVDYGEVGGQTAHEPNPLLGTSLMGAVVGLRGQAFKSVSYDLFMGTPLKKPDRYKTDNVTTGFNLNWMY
;
A
#
# COMPACT_ATOMS: atom_id res chain seq x y z
N GLN A 1 8.02 8.55 14.63
CA GLN A 1 9.23 7.74 14.76
C GLN A 1 8.82 6.28 14.82
N SER A 2 9.49 5.44 14.07
CA SER A 2 9.33 3.98 14.15
C SER A 2 10.71 3.34 14.22
N ASP A 3 10.84 2.36 15.10
CA ASP A 3 12.04 1.57 15.27
C ASP A 3 11.67 0.10 15.01
N TYR A 4 12.56 -0.65 14.38
CA TYR A 4 12.39 -2.09 14.21
C TYR A 4 13.67 -2.82 14.55
N ASN A 5 13.52 -4.06 14.97
CA ASN A 5 14.62 -4.95 15.31
C ASN A 5 14.31 -6.36 14.80
N GLN A 6 15.27 -7.00 14.14
CA GLN A 6 15.14 -8.33 13.59
C GLN A 6 16.45 -9.10 13.77
N THR A 7 16.36 -10.31 14.34
CA THR A 7 17.49 -11.22 14.38
C THR A 7 17.51 -12.08 13.11
N VAL A 8 18.61 -11.99 12.36
CA VAL A 8 18.80 -12.77 11.13
C VAL A 8 19.85 -13.84 11.43
N SER A 9 19.48 -15.12 11.30
CA SER A 9 20.39 -16.24 11.48
C SER A 9 21.19 -16.47 10.20
N GLY A 10 22.50 -16.25 10.27
CA GLY A 10 23.45 -16.66 9.25
C GLY A 10 23.89 -18.12 9.42
N SER A 11 24.71 -18.63 8.53
CA SER A 11 25.19 -20.02 8.57
C SER A 11 26.16 -20.32 9.74
N LEU A 12 26.78 -19.31 10.30
CA LEU A 12 27.78 -19.42 11.38
C LEU A 12 27.48 -18.51 12.58
N GLU A 13 26.79 -17.39 12.37
CA GLU A 13 26.47 -16.40 13.41
C GLU A 13 25.08 -15.82 13.20
N SER A 14 24.47 -15.32 14.27
CA SER A 14 23.25 -14.52 14.20
C SER A 14 23.61 -13.04 14.18
N TYR A 15 22.98 -12.27 13.29
CA TYR A 15 23.14 -10.82 13.19
C TYR A 15 21.88 -10.13 13.66
N GLU A 16 22.05 -9.08 14.45
CA GLU A 16 20.95 -8.19 14.79
C GLU A 16 20.87 -7.09 13.73
N TYR A 17 19.79 -7.08 12.99
CA TYR A 17 19.47 -6.03 12.02
C TYR A 17 18.40 -5.11 12.58
N SER A 18 18.73 -3.84 12.72
CA SER A 18 17.81 -2.85 13.27
C SER A 18 17.73 -1.60 12.39
N GLY A 19 16.66 -0.83 12.54
CA GLY A 19 16.52 0.42 11.82
C GLY A 19 15.66 1.43 12.57
N LYS A 20 16.01 2.70 12.34
CA LYS A 20 15.29 3.85 12.87
C LYS A 20 14.77 4.69 11.72
N SER A 21 13.51 5.09 11.79
CA SER A 21 12.91 5.98 10.81
C SER A 21 12.17 7.13 11.51
N LYS A 22 12.43 8.34 11.03
CA LYS A 22 11.76 9.56 11.46
C LYS A 22 11.10 10.22 10.28
N LEU A 23 9.80 10.47 10.37
CA LEU A 23 9.03 11.20 9.38
C LEU A 23 8.43 12.44 10.06
N ILE A 24 8.64 13.60 9.44
CA ILE A 24 8.02 14.87 9.83
C ILE A 24 7.33 15.42 8.59
N GLY A 25 6.10 15.89 8.74
CA GLY A 25 5.37 16.50 7.64
C GLY A 25 4.32 17.48 8.16
N ALA A 26 3.98 18.43 7.31
CA ALA A 26 2.91 19.38 7.54
C ALA A 26 2.12 19.57 6.24
N ASP A 27 0.79 19.57 6.36
CA ASP A 27 -0.12 19.73 5.23
C ASP A 27 -1.10 20.86 5.53
N LEU A 28 -1.31 21.73 4.55
CA LEU A 28 -2.36 22.74 4.53
C LEU A 28 -3.43 22.29 3.54
N SER A 29 -4.66 22.18 4.01
CA SER A 29 -5.80 21.73 3.21
C SER A 29 -6.87 22.80 3.11
N ARG A 30 -7.50 22.92 1.95
CA ARG A 30 -8.64 23.81 1.72
C ARG A 30 -9.74 23.09 0.96
N VAL A 31 -10.97 23.19 1.46
CA VAL A 31 -12.15 22.78 0.72
C VAL A 31 -12.38 23.77 -0.41
N LEU A 32 -12.22 23.32 -1.66
CA LEU A 32 -12.44 24.13 -2.86
C LEU A 32 -13.92 24.20 -3.24
N TYR A 33 -14.62 23.07 -3.07
CA TYR A 33 -16.03 22.95 -3.39
C TYR A 33 -16.71 21.96 -2.44
N ARG A 34 -17.93 22.29 -2.03
CA ARG A 34 -18.77 21.41 -1.22
C ARG A 34 -20.24 21.72 -1.45
N ASP A 35 -21.03 20.69 -1.73
CA ASP A 35 -22.48 20.73 -1.72
C ASP A 35 -23.04 19.48 -1.01
N ALA A 36 -24.33 19.20 -1.14
CA ALA A 36 -24.98 18.05 -0.52
C ALA A 36 -24.50 16.70 -1.08
N ARG A 37 -23.90 16.69 -2.28
CA ARG A 37 -23.52 15.47 -2.99
C ARG A 37 -22.01 15.36 -3.24
N ARG A 38 -21.27 16.48 -3.19
CA ARG A 38 -19.85 16.51 -3.61
C ARG A 38 -19.01 17.28 -2.62
N LYS A 39 -17.78 16.82 -2.46
CA LYS A 39 -16.76 17.54 -1.72
C LYS A 39 -15.43 17.41 -2.45
N THR A 40 -14.80 18.55 -2.74
CA THR A 40 -13.44 18.60 -3.32
C THR A 40 -12.54 19.38 -2.39
N THR A 41 -11.39 18.80 -2.04
CA THR A 41 -10.40 19.40 -1.16
C THR A 41 -9.05 19.37 -1.86
N ALA A 42 -8.35 20.49 -1.89
CA ALA A 42 -6.94 20.54 -2.29
C ALA A 42 -6.04 20.65 -1.08
N SER A 43 -4.88 20.03 -1.14
CA SER A 43 -3.86 20.10 -0.10
C SER A 43 -2.49 20.36 -0.70
N VAL A 44 -1.67 21.09 0.03
CA VAL A 44 -0.24 21.26 -0.25
C VAL A 44 0.53 21.04 1.04
N GLY A 45 1.65 20.36 0.96
CA GLY A 45 2.45 20.07 2.15
C GLY A 45 3.91 19.81 1.85
N GLY A 46 4.70 19.80 2.91
CA GLY A 46 6.09 19.40 2.91
C GLY A 46 6.31 18.19 3.79
N TRP A 47 7.35 17.43 3.45
CA TRP A 47 7.76 16.26 4.22
C TRP A 47 9.27 16.16 4.31
N TYR A 48 9.74 15.59 5.42
CA TYR A 48 11.13 15.20 5.66
C TYR A 48 11.13 13.80 6.25
N ARG A 49 11.97 12.91 5.71
CA ARG A 49 12.16 11.55 6.21
C ARG A 49 13.66 11.29 6.39
N GLU A 50 14.01 10.73 7.53
CA GLU A 50 15.33 10.21 7.82
C GLU A 50 15.22 8.74 8.19
N SER A 51 16.05 7.88 7.61
CA SER A 51 16.14 6.47 7.96
C SER A 51 17.59 6.04 8.06
N GLN A 52 17.88 5.20 9.05
CA GLN A 52 19.18 4.63 9.37
C GLN A 52 18.99 3.15 9.65
N ASN A 53 19.91 2.34 9.15
CA ASN A 53 19.93 0.91 9.37
C ASN A 53 21.24 0.51 10.03
N TYR A 54 21.18 -0.52 10.86
CA TYR A 54 22.29 -0.99 11.67
C TYR A 54 22.43 -2.51 11.56
N ILE A 55 23.67 -3.01 11.65
CA ILE A 55 24.00 -4.41 11.88
C ILE A 55 24.84 -4.49 13.16
N ASN A 56 24.40 -5.24 14.16
CA ASN A 56 25.04 -5.37 15.47
C ASN A 56 25.44 -3.99 16.03
N ASP A 57 24.46 -3.06 16.08
CA ASP A 57 24.61 -1.66 16.52
C ASP A 57 25.53 -0.78 15.66
N THR A 58 26.11 -1.31 14.60
CA THR A 58 26.95 -0.53 13.67
C THR A 58 26.10 0.00 12.53
N GLU A 59 26.11 1.33 12.32
CA GLU A 59 25.34 1.96 11.24
C GLU A 59 25.88 1.56 9.87
N ILE A 60 24.97 1.21 8.96
CA ILE A 60 25.25 0.97 7.54
C ILE A 60 25.13 2.30 6.81
N GLU A 61 26.23 3.06 6.74
CA GLU A 61 26.22 4.43 6.20
C GLU A 61 25.66 4.53 4.78
N VAL A 62 25.93 3.55 3.92
CA VAL A 62 25.41 3.50 2.54
C VAL A 62 23.88 3.35 2.46
N GLN A 63 23.25 2.93 3.56
CA GLN A 63 21.79 2.82 3.67
C GLN A 63 21.15 4.00 4.39
N ARG A 64 21.94 4.96 4.90
CA ARG A 64 21.38 6.19 5.45
C ARG A 64 20.66 6.96 4.36
N ARG A 65 19.42 7.35 4.63
CA ARG A 65 18.60 8.17 3.71
C ARG A 65 18.05 9.39 4.44
N LYS A 66 18.29 10.55 3.86
CA LYS A 66 17.63 11.80 4.23
C LYS A 66 16.93 12.31 2.99
N THR A 67 15.63 12.33 3.02
CA THR A 67 14.81 12.75 1.90
C THR A 67 13.82 13.81 2.35
N ALA A 68 13.58 14.79 1.51
CA ALA A 68 12.64 15.87 1.76
C ALA A 68 11.97 16.29 0.45
N GLY A 69 10.82 16.93 0.57
CA GLY A 69 10.13 17.40 -0.60
C GLY A 69 8.81 18.08 -0.28
N TRP A 70 8.08 18.34 -1.33
CA TRP A 70 6.72 18.86 -1.26
C TRP A 70 5.76 17.91 -1.98
N LYS A 71 4.50 17.99 -1.60
CA LYS A 71 3.41 17.26 -2.26
C LYS A 71 2.20 18.17 -2.42
N THR A 72 1.43 17.91 -3.46
CA THR A 72 0.11 18.50 -3.65
C THR A 72 -0.88 17.37 -3.93
N SER A 73 -2.08 17.48 -3.39
CA SER A 73 -3.12 16.50 -3.60
C SER A 73 -4.48 17.13 -3.85
N LEU A 74 -5.30 16.41 -4.59
CA LEU A 74 -6.70 16.71 -4.82
C LEU A 74 -7.53 15.52 -4.41
N ASP A 75 -8.42 15.70 -3.45
CA ASP A 75 -9.37 14.72 -2.96
C ASP A 75 -10.77 15.08 -3.46
N HIS A 76 -11.48 14.11 -3.98
CA HIS A 76 -12.86 14.29 -4.42
C HIS A 76 -13.73 13.14 -3.93
N THR A 77 -14.91 13.47 -3.39
CA THR A 77 -15.94 12.49 -3.05
C THR A 77 -17.26 12.93 -3.66
N GLU A 78 -17.93 12.00 -4.32
CA GLU A 78 -19.25 12.20 -4.91
C GLU A 78 -20.24 11.13 -4.42
N TYR A 79 -21.34 11.59 -3.84
CA TYR A 79 -22.46 10.74 -3.41
C TYR A 79 -23.50 10.69 -4.52
N LEU A 80 -23.43 9.63 -5.31
CA LEU A 80 -24.41 9.33 -6.35
C LEU A 80 -25.67 8.72 -5.71
N SER A 81 -26.78 8.64 -6.47
CA SER A 81 -28.04 8.09 -5.95
C SER A 81 -27.92 6.63 -5.47
N ALA A 82 -27.05 5.84 -6.08
CA ALA A 82 -26.88 4.41 -5.78
C ALA A 82 -25.43 4.03 -5.44
N ALA A 83 -24.51 5.00 -5.35
CA ALA A 83 -23.09 4.70 -5.14
C ALA A 83 -22.37 5.88 -4.47
N THR A 84 -21.22 5.59 -3.87
CA THR A 84 -20.26 6.60 -3.44
C THR A 84 -18.97 6.40 -4.22
N LEU A 85 -18.52 7.45 -4.88
CA LEU A 85 -17.22 7.50 -5.56
C LEU A 85 -16.29 8.41 -4.77
N SER A 86 -15.09 7.92 -4.43
CA SER A 86 -14.05 8.72 -3.81
C SER A 86 -12.76 8.56 -4.60
N GLY A 87 -11.99 9.63 -4.71
CA GLY A 87 -10.72 9.62 -5.41
C GLY A 87 -9.75 10.62 -4.82
N ASN A 88 -8.47 10.29 -4.92
CA ASN A 88 -7.34 11.14 -4.54
C ASN A 88 -6.29 11.06 -5.62
N VAL A 89 -5.74 12.20 -6.00
CA VAL A 89 -4.55 12.31 -6.86
C VAL A 89 -3.51 13.11 -6.10
N THR A 90 -2.31 12.56 -5.95
CA THR A 90 -1.18 13.20 -5.26
C THR A 90 0.03 13.24 -6.19
N TYR A 91 0.60 14.41 -6.36
CA TYR A 91 1.92 14.58 -6.93
C TYR A 91 2.92 14.92 -5.81
N LYS A 92 3.96 14.10 -5.72
CA LYS A 92 5.03 14.21 -4.71
C LYS A 92 6.34 14.49 -5.43
N ARG A 93 7.11 15.47 -4.96
CA ARG A 93 8.41 15.86 -5.54
C ARG A 93 9.48 15.87 -4.47
N GLY A 94 10.49 15.00 -4.61
CA GLY A 94 11.70 15.05 -3.81
C GLY A 94 12.58 16.25 -4.18
N THR A 95 13.21 16.86 -3.19
CA THR A 95 14.10 18.03 -3.32
C THR A 95 15.28 17.95 -2.38
N GLY A 96 16.31 18.79 -2.60
CA GLY A 96 17.47 18.93 -1.70
C GLY A 96 17.22 19.76 -0.43
N ALA A 97 15.96 20.09 -0.09
CA ALA A 97 15.65 20.85 1.12
C ALA A 97 16.08 20.10 2.40
N PHE A 98 16.40 20.85 3.46
CA PHE A 98 16.79 20.30 4.78
C PHE A 98 17.98 19.31 4.73
N ASN A 99 18.95 19.57 3.85
CA ASN A 99 20.10 18.69 3.60
C ASN A 99 19.68 17.27 3.17
N ALA A 100 18.59 17.17 2.42
CA ALA A 100 18.22 15.90 1.80
C ALA A 100 19.30 15.44 0.82
N MET A 101 19.58 14.14 0.85
CA MET A 101 20.70 13.54 0.15
C MET A 101 20.23 12.93 -1.18
N TYR A 102 21.13 12.98 -2.16
CA TYR A 102 21.00 12.10 -3.33
C TYR A 102 21.14 10.64 -2.89
N ALA A 103 20.45 9.73 -3.56
CA ALA A 103 20.69 8.31 -3.33
C ALA A 103 22.07 7.94 -3.86
N PRO A 104 22.90 7.18 -3.12
CA PRO A 104 24.18 6.69 -3.66
C PRO A 104 24.03 5.93 -4.99
N GLU A 105 22.91 5.24 -5.17
CA GLU A 105 22.57 4.49 -6.37
C GLU A 105 22.26 5.40 -7.57
N GLU A 106 22.11 6.72 -7.36
CA GLU A 106 21.86 7.71 -8.43
C GLU A 106 23.08 7.84 -9.37
N GLU A 107 24.29 7.63 -8.85
CA GLU A 107 25.52 7.60 -9.64
C GLU A 107 25.48 6.52 -10.74
N TYR A 108 24.79 5.41 -10.46
CA TYR A 108 24.62 4.28 -11.38
C TYR A 108 23.28 4.32 -12.13
N GLY A 109 22.46 5.34 -11.89
CA GLY A 109 21.14 5.45 -12.51
C GLY A 109 20.08 4.49 -11.94
N GLU A 110 20.35 3.82 -10.83
CA GLU A 110 19.52 2.74 -10.29
C GLU A 110 18.40 3.22 -9.35
N ALA A 111 18.57 4.37 -8.69
CA ALA A 111 17.56 4.96 -7.82
C ALA A 111 17.76 6.46 -7.64
N TYR A 112 16.64 7.19 -7.58
CA TYR A 112 16.63 8.64 -7.44
C TYR A 112 15.78 9.08 -6.25
N THR A 113 16.25 10.08 -5.51
CA THR A 113 15.50 10.72 -4.41
C THR A 113 14.84 12.03 -4.83
N HIS A 114 15.48 12.78 -5.75
CA HIS A 114 14.96 14.06 -6.26
C HIS A 114 14.08 13.83 -7.51
N VAL A 115 12.99 13.09 -7.34
CA VAL A 115 12.11 12.64 -8.43
C VAL A 115 10.66 13.01 -8.17
N GLY A 116 9.89 13.14 -9.25
CA GLY A 116 8.43 13.31 -9.20
C GLY A 116 7.73 11.96 -9.21
N ILE A 117 6.78 11.77 -8.31
CA ILE A 117 5.93 10.59 -8.20
C ILE A 117 4.48 11.04 -8.28
N LEU A 118 3.74 10.52 -9.25
CA LEU A 118 2.29 10.66 -9.34
C LEU A 118 1.63 9.44 -8.72
N GLN A 119 0.74 9.65 -7.76
CA GLN A 119 -0.06 8.61 -7.13
C GLN A 119 -1.53 8.94 -7.29
N ALA A 120 -2.34 7.93 -7.59
CA ALA A 120 -3.78 8.06 -7.63
C ALA A 120 -4.44 6.87 -6.91
N ASN A 121 -5.50 7.17 -6.17
CA ASN A 121 -6.34 6.17 -5.53
C ASN A 121 -7.79 6.50 -5.86
N ALA A 122 -8.61 5.49 -6.06
CA ALA A 122 -10.05 5.66 -6.21
C ALA A 122 -10.79 4.50 -5.55
N SER A 123 -12.00 4.74 -5.07
CA SER A 123 -12.89 3.71 -4.56
C SER A 123 -14.32 3.96 -5.03
N LEU A 124 -15.01 2.90 -5.42
CA LEU A 124 -16.43 2.90 -5.75
C LEU A 124 -17.14 1.93 -4.82
N GLN A 125 -18.10 2.45 -4.06
CA GLN A 125 -18.93 1.68 -3.15
C GLN A 125 -20.37 1.70 -3.65
N VAL A 126 -20.94 0.53 -3.92
CA VAL A 126 -22.29 0.35 -4.45
C VAL A 126 -23.09 -0.56 -3.51
N PRO A 127 -23.92 -0.03 -2.62
CA PRO A 127 -24.88 -0.81 -1.87
C PRO A 127 -26.07 -1.19 -2.76
N PHE A 128 -26.51 -2.44 -2.70
CA PHE A 128 -27.67 -2.92 -3.45
C PHE A 128 -28.36 -4.08 -2.71
N LYS A 129 -29.52 -4.51 -3.21
CA LYS A 129 -30.26 -5.63 -2.66
C LYS A 129 -30.56 -6.66 -3.72
N VAL A 130 -30.48 -7.94 -3.32
CA VAL A 130 -30.94 -9.07 -4.12
C VAL A 130 -31.96 -9.81 -3.26
N GLY A 131 -33.25 -9.69 -3.60
CA GLY A 131 -34.33 -10.13 -2.74
C GLY A 131 -34.30 -9.40 -1.38
N GLN A 132 -34.20 -10.14 -0.30
CA GLN A 132 -34.09 -9.58 1.06
C GLN A 132 -32.65 -9.37 1.53
N GLN A 133 -31.67 -9.81 0.76
CA GLN A 133 -30.26 -9.72 1.10
C GLN A 133 -29.69 -8.36 0.74
N SER A 134 -29.16 -7.65 1.72
CA SER A 134 -28.39 -6.43 1.50
C SER A 134 -26.95 -6.80 1.15
N LEU A 135 -26.48 -6.31 0.03
CA LEU A 135 -25.15 -6.53 -0.52
C LEU A 135 -24.43 -5.21 -0.74
N GLN A 136 -23.13 -5.24 -0.76
CA GLN A 136 -22.28 -4.11 -1.10
C GLN A 136 -21.16 -4.59 -2.03
N TYR A 137 -21.00 -3.91 -3.14
CA TYR A 137 -19.83 -4.04 -3.98
C TYR A 137 -18.86 -2.89 -3.70
N LEU A 138 -17.59 -3.22 -3.51
CA LEU A 138 -16.48 -2.28 -3.33
C LEU A 138 -15.43 -2.56 -4.39
N ALA A 139 -15.07 -1.55 -5.17
CA ALA A 139 -13.91 -1.57 -6.04
C ALA A 139 -12.91 -0.51 -5.57
N GLU A 140 -11.64 -0.88 -5.48
CA GLU A 140 -10.54 0.03 -5.13
C GLU A 140 -9.47 -0.02 -6.20
N TRP A 141 -8.95 1.14 -6.59
CA TRP A 141 -7.87 1.31 -7.54
C TRP A 141 -6.75 2.09 -6.89
N ARG A 142 -5.53 1.66 -7.09
CA ARG A 142 -4.32 2.39 -6.72
C ARG A 142 -3.36 2.39 -7.88
N MET A 143 -2.75 3.53 -8.15
CA MET A 143 -1.78 3.69 -9.22
C MET A 143 -0.60 4.53 -8.72
N GLN A 144 0.59 4.20 -9.21
CA GLN A 144 1.79 5.01 -9.06
C GLN A 144 2.53 5.09 -10.38
N HIS A 145 3.05 6.28 -10.68
CA HIS A 145 3.90 6.50 -11.84
C HIS A 145 5.09 7.39 -11.49
N SER A 146 6.27 6.96 -11.93
CA SER A 146 7.52 7.71 -11.89
C SER A 146 8.26 7.57 -13.21
N GLN A 147 8.89 8.65 -13.67
CA GLN A 147 9.71 8.64 -14.89
C GLN A 147 11.12 8.14 -14.66
N LYS A 148 11.56 8.08 -13.40
CA LYS A 148 12.90 7.63 -13.01
C LYS A 148 12.80 6.49 -12.00
N PRO A 149 13.82 5.65 -11.91
CA PRO A 149 13.92 4.62 -10.88
C PRO A 149 13.77 5.20 -9.46
N LEU A 150 13.02 4.51 -8.64
CA LEU A 150 12.75 4.92 -7.26
C LEU A 150 13.61 4.13 -6.27
N THR A 151 13.90 4.76 -5.14
CA THR A 151 14.45 4.05 -4.00
C THR A 151 13.46 2.98 -3.50
N PRO A 152 13.92 1.86 -2.92
CA PRO A 152 13.03 0.77 -2.47
C PRO A 152 11.87 1.22 -1.58
N GLN A 153 12.07 2.26 -0.78
CA GLN A 153 11.06 2.82 0.13
C GLN A 153 9.90 3.54 -0.57
N ASP A 154 10.10 4.01 -1.81
CA ASP A 154 9.12 4.74 -2.59
C ASP A 154 8.54 3.90 -3.74
N ARG A 155 9.00 2.65 -3.94
CA ARG A 155 8.48 1.74 -4.97
C ARG A 155 7.07 1.27 -4.65
N PHE A 156 6.31 0.98 -5.70
CA PHE A 156 5.01 0.35 -5.60
C PHE A 156 5.17 -1.15 -5.36
N SER A 157 4.47 -1.69 -4.37
CA SER A 157 4.57 -3.08 -3.95
C SER A 157 3.24 -3.82 -4.13
N ILE A 158 3.30 -5.07 -4.60
CA ILE A 158 2.17 -6.01 -4.65
C ILE A 158 2.58 -7.37 -4.12
N GLY A 159 1.63 -8.19 -3.68
CA GLY A 159 1.85 -9.57 -3.23
C GLY A 159 1.75 -9.76 -1.71
N ASN A 160 0.91 -8.97 -1.04
CA ASN A 160 0.61 -9.15 0.38
C ASN A 160 -0.88 -8.89 0.65
N ARG A 161 -1.32 -9.17 1.89
CA ARG A 161 -2.73 -9.03 2.32
C ARG A 161 -3.34 -7.62 2.16
N TYR A 162 -2.51 -6.57 2.05
CA TYR A 162 -2.96 -5.19 1.90
C TYR A 162 -2.99 -4.74 0.44
N THR A 163 -2.48 -5.57 -0.46
CA THR A 163 -2.44 -5.31 -1.90
C THR A 163 -3.22 -6.38 -2.66
N VAL A 164 -2.56 -7.39 -3.24
CA VAL A 164 -3.23 -8.52 -3.88
C VAL A 164 -3.43 -9.61 -2.83
N ARG A 165 -4.67 -9.74 -2.31
CA ARG A 165 -5.01 -10.75 -1.31
C ARG A 165 -4.90 -12.16 -1.91
N GLY A 166 -4.54 -13.13 -1.08
CA GLY A 166 -4.29 -14.52 -1.52
C GLY A 166 -2.80 -14.88 -1.59
N PHE A 167 -1.93 -13.92 -1.26
CA PHE A 167 -0.49 -14.11 -1.12
C PHE A 167 -0.08 -13.92 0.34
N ASP A 168 0.89 -14.73 0.80
CA ASP A 168 1.39 -14.73 2.20
C ASP A 168 2.20 -13.46 2.56
N GLY A 169 2.80 -12.82 1.56
CA GLY A 169 3.61 -11.62 1.75
C GLY A 169 5.09 -11.90 2.01
N GLU A 170 5.54 -13.15 1.99
CA GLU A 170 6.96 -13.49 2.12
C GLU A 170 7.77 -13.01 0.92
N GLN A 171 7.16 -13.06 -0.26
CA GLN A 171 7.69 -12.41 -1.46
C GLN A 171 6.75 -11.31 -1.93
N THR A 172 7.34 -10.20 -2.39
CA THR A 172 6.60 -9.09 -3.00
C THR A 172 7.27 -8.68 -4.30
N LEU A 173 6.48 -8.19 -5.24
CA LEU A 173 7.00 -7.54 -6.44
C LEU A 173 7.00 -6.03 -6.19
N LEU A 174 8.16 -5.40 -6.38
CA LEU A 174 8.35 -3.97 -6.16
C LEU A 174 8.95 -3.32 -7.41
N ALA A 175 8.34 -2.24 -7.90
CA ALA A 175 8.92 -1.44 -8.98
C ALA A 175 8.47 0.02 -8.90
N ASP A 176 8.96 0.85 -9.83
CA ASP A 176 8.73 2.30 -9.83
C ASP A 176 7.27 2.65 -10.07
N ASN A 177 6.64 1.91 -10.98
CA ASN A 177 5.27 2.09 -11.44
C ASN A 177 4.41 0.92 -10.98
N GLY A 178 3.12 1.15 -10.80
CA GLY A 178 2.22 0.06 -10.48
C GLY A 178 0.76 0.43 -10.58
N LEU A 179 -0.03 -0.61 -10.73
CA LEU A 179 -1.49 -0.60 -10.71
C LEU A 179 -1.99 -1.70 -9.80
N LEU A 180 -2.95 -1.41 -8.96
CA LEU A 180 -3.66 -2.37 -8.11
C LEU A 180 -5.15 -2.15 -8.28
N ILE A 181 -5.88 -3.23 -8.51
CA ILE A 181 -7.34 -3.26 -8.58
C ILE A 181 -7.82 -4.31 -7.58
N ARG A 182 -8.65 -3.91 -6.64
CA ARG A 182 -9.29 -4.81 -5.67
C ARG A 182 -10.79 -4.75 -5.85
N ASN A 183 -11.41 -5.91 -5.91
CA ASN A 183 -12.86 -6.04 -6.01
C ASN A 183 -13.36 -6.90 -4.86
N GLU A 184 -14.43 -6.45 -4.21
CA GLU A 184 -15.04 -7.16 -3.10
C GLU A 184 -16.55 -7.06 -3.16
N LEU A 185 -17.19 -8.21 -3.04
CA LEU A 185 -18.62 -8.33 -2.78
C LEU A 185 -18.80 -8.78 -1.33
N SER A 186 -19.63 -8.06 -0.58
CA SER A 186 -19.94 -8.42 0.81
C SER A 186 -21.44 -8.40 1.09
N GLY A 187 -21.85 -9.16 2.08
CA GLY A 187 -23.25 -9.24 2.50
C GLY A 187 -23.40 -9.57 3.97
N SER A 188 -24.47 -9.06 4.59
CA SER A 188 -24.79 -9.38 5.98
C SER A 188 -25.30 -10.81 6.11
N ILE A 189 -24.93 -11.49 7.20
CA ILE A 189 -25.49 -12.81 7.55
C ILE A 189 -26.73 -12.58 8.40
N PRO A 190 -27.91 -13.09 7.98
CA PRO A 190 -29.14 -12.88 8.72
C PRO A 190 -29.01 -13.34 10.19
N LYS A 191 -29.52 -12.50 11.12
CA LYS A 191 -29.52 -12.74 12.58
C LYS A 191 -28.16 -12.76 13.28
N LEU A 192 -27.05 -12.52 12.56
CA LEU A 192 -25.72 -12.45 13.13
C LEU A 192 -25.09 -11.07 12.91
N PRO A 193 -24.33 -10.51 13.87
CA PRO A 193 -23.65 -9.23 13.72
C PRO A 193 -22.34 -9.40 12.90
N MET A 194 -22.43 -10.08 11.77
CA MET A 194 -21.29 -10.38 10.91
C MET A 194 -21.66 -10.28 9.42
N GLN A 195 -20.63 -10.11 8.63
CA GLN A 195 -20.70 -10.05 7.17
C GLN A 195 -19.75 -11.10 6.58
N TRP A 196 -20.16 -11.74 5.51
CA TRP A 196 -19.27 -12.46 4.62
C TRP A 196 -18.74 -11.53 3.55
N TYR A 197 -17.58 -11.84 2.99
CA TYR A 197 -17.10 -11.19 1.79
C TYR A 197 -16.31 -12.16 0.91
N ALA A 198 -16.29 -11.84 -0.37
CA ALA A 198 -15.48 -12.52 -1.38
C ALA A 198 -14.87 -11.47 -2.32
N GLY A 199 -13.63 -11.66 -2.73
CA GLY A 199 -12.95 -10.69 -3.56
C GLY A 199 -11.96 -11.33 -4.51
N VAL A 200 -11.66 -10.56 -5.58
CA VAL A 200 -10.61 -10.88 -6.56
C VAL A 200 -9.80 -9.62 -6.79
N ASP A 201 -8.49 -9.75 -6.63
CA ASP A 201 -7.55 -8.64 -6.73
C ASP A 201 -6.55 -8.90 -7.84
N TYR A 202 -6.17 -7.85 -8.54
CA TYR A 202 -5.14 -7.84 -9.56
C TYR A 202 -4.13 -6.73 -9.27
N GLY A 203 -2.85 -7.03 -9.40
CA GLY A 203 -1.78 -6.06 -9.29
C GLY A 203 -0.74 -6.24 -10.38
N GLU A 204 -0.19 -5.14 -10.84
CA GLU A 204 0.90 -5.10 -11.80
C GLU A 204 1.91 -4.03 -11.41
N VAL A 205 3.19 -4.33 -11.61
CA VAL A 205 4.31 -3.42 -11.36
C VAL A 205 5.18 -3.33 -12.61
N GLY A 206 5.85 -2.20 -12.79
CA GLY A 206 6.67 -1.95 -13.97
C GLY A 206 7.61 -0.76 -13.78
N GLY A 207 8.30 -0.37 -14.83
CA GLY A 207 9.33 0.65 -14.82
C GLY A 207 10.73 0.06 -14.95
N GLN A 208 11.75 0.90 -14.85
CA GLN A 208 13.13 0.47 -15.04
C GLN A 208 13.57 -0.55 -14.00
N THR A 209 13.19 -0.36 -12.75
CA THR A 209 13.54 -1.28 -11.65
C THR A 209 12.87 -2.66 -11.73
N ALA A 210 11.92 -2.86 -12.64
CA ALA A 210 11.33 -4.17 -12.90
C ALA A 210 12.20 -5.04 -13.84
N HIS A 211 13.12 -4.43 -14.57
CA HIS A 211 13.86 -5.08 -15.65
C HIS A 211 15.38 -5.06 -15.44
N GLU A 212 15.93 -4.00 -14.90
CA GLU A 212 17.39 -3.82 -14.76
C GLU A 212 17.76 -3.20 -13.40
N PRO A 213 18.95 -3.50 -12.84
CA PRO A 213 19.90 -4.53 -13.25
C PRO A 213 19.48 -5.96 -12.90
N ASN A 214 18.49 -6.11 -12.00
CA ASN A 214 17.99 -7.39 -11.52
C ASN A 214 16.51 -7.52 -11.91
N PRO A 215 16.18 -8.21 -13.02
CA PRO A 215 14.81 -8.35 -13.46
C PRO A 215 13.96 -9.09 -12.41
N LEU A 216 12.73 -8.63 -12.22
CA LEU A 216 11.75 -9.33 -11.39
C LEU A 216 11.38 -10.69 -12.00
N LEU A 217 10.96 -11.63 -11.16
CA LEU A 217 10.46 -12.93 -11.61
C LEU A 217 9.27 -12.84 -12.58
N GLY A 218 8.57 -11.72 -12.51
CA GLY A 218 7.44 -11.34 -13.34
C GLY A 218 6.84 -10.04 -12.81
N THR A 219 5.82 -9.50 -13.45
CA THR A 219 5.30 -8.16 -13.17
C THR A 219 3.88 -8.14 -12.64
N SER A 220 3.14 -9.25 -12.67
CA SER A 220 1.72 -9.27 -12.29
C SER A 220 1.35 -10.42 -11.37
N LEU A 221 0.42 -10.14 -10.48
CA LEU A 221 -0.20 -11.08 -9.55
C LEU A 221 -1.71 -10.96 -9.59
N MET A 222 -2.41 -12.08 -9.42
CA MET A 222 -3.86 -12.12 -9.22
C MET A 222 -4.19 -13.08 -8.09
N GLY A 223 -5.10 -12.70 -7.19
CA GLY A 223 -5.49 -13.53 -6.07
C GLY A 223 -6.96 -13.41 -5.74
N ALA A 224 -7.48 -14.41 -5.04
CA ALA A 224 -8.83 -14.43 -4.52
C ALA A 224 -8.83 -14.50 -3.00
N VAL A 225 -9.89 -14.01 -2.38
CA VAL A 225 -10.08 -14.03 -0.93
C VAL A 225 -11.55 -14.25 -0.60
N VAL A 226 -11.79 -14.97 0.48
CA VAL A 226 -13.09 -15.04 1.15
C VAL A 226 -12.89 -14.79 2.63
N GLY A 227 -13.88 -14.24 3.30
CA GLY A 227 -13.74 -13.97 4.73
C GLY A 227 -15.05 -13.66 5.42
N LEU A 228 -14.93 -13.53 6.74
CA LEU A 228 -15.99 -13.16 7.67
C LEU A 228 -15.49 -12.04 8.55
N ARG A 229 -16.24 -10.95 8.63
CA ARG A 229 -15.93 -9.82 9.52
C ARG A 229 -17.15 -9.43 10.35
N GLY A 230 -16.91 -8.98 11.56
CA GLY A 230 -18.00 -8.60 12.45
C GLY A 230 -17.52 -7.97 13.75
N GLN A 231 -18.46 -7.79 14.65
CA GLN A 231 -18.21 -7.31 16.00
C GLN A 231 -18.63 -8.36 17.03
N ALA A 232 -17.77 -8.58 18.03
CA ALA A 232 -18.06 -9.37 19.20
C ALA A 232 -18.02 -8.47 20.45
N PHE A 233 -18.97 -8.63 21.37
CA PHE A 233 -19.00 -7.94 22.66
C PHE A 233 -18.94 -6.40 22.59
N LYS A 234 -19.44 -5.77 21.55
CA LYS A 234 -19.44 -4.31 21.29
C LYS A 234 -18.04 -3.66 21.22
N SER A 235 -17.00 -4.28 21.76
CA SER A 235 -15.67 -3.73 21.89
C SER A 235 -14.64 -4.41 20.99
N VAL A 236 -14.94 -5.57 20.41
CA VAL A 236 -14.01 -6.35 19.61
C VAL A 236 -14.53 -6.44 18.16
N SER A 237 -13.79 -5.89 17.23
CA SER A 237 -14.00 -6.17 15.80
C SER A 237 -13.02 -7.23 15.33
N TYR A 238 -13.48 -8.14 14.51
CA TYR A 238 -12.68 -9.23 13.95
C TYR A 238 -12.86 -9.33 12.44
N ASP A 239 -11.82 -9.84 11.79
CA ASP A 239 -11.80 -10.18 10.37
C ASP A 239 -11.00 -11.49 10.22
N LEU A 240 -11.66 -12.53 9.73
CA LEU A 240 -11.09 -13.83 9.46
C LEU A 240 -11.10 -14.03 7.96
N PHE A 241 -10.00 -14.42 7.36
CA PHE A 241 -9.94 -14.59 5.91
C PHE A 241 -9.11 -15.80 5.49
N MET A 242 -9.42 -16.27 4.32
CA MET A 242 -8.66 -17.26 3.56
C MET A 242 -8.53 -16.78 2.11
N GLY A 243 -7.33 -16.88 1.55
CA GLY A 243 -7.05 -16.47 0.19
C GLY A 243 -6.19 -17.48 -0.55
N THR A 244 -6.17 -17.35 -1.87
CA THR A 244 -5.38 -18.21 -2.76
C THR A 244 -4.86 -17.41 -3.95
N PRO A 245 -3.61 -17.65 -4.42
CA PRO A 245 -3.11 -17.08 -5.65
C PRO A 245 -3.85 -17.69 -6.85
N LEU A 246 -4.37 -16.85 -7.75
CA LEU A 246 -4.99 -17.25 -9.02
C LEU A 246 -3.99 -17.20 -10.19
N LYS A 247 -3.09 -16.22 -10.17
CA LYS A 247 -2.02 -16.05 -11.16
C LYS A 247 -0.78 -15.51 -10.48
N LYS A 248 0.35 -16.17 -10.71
CA LYS A 248 1.68 -15.76 -10.24
C LYS A 248 2.75 -16.15 -11.27
N PRO A 249 3.93 -15.50 -11.26
CA PRO A 249 5.08 -15.97 -12.04
C PRO A 249 5.55 -17.37 -11.61
N ASP A 250 6.09 -18.16 -12.52
CA ASP A 250 6.46 -19.57 -12.28
C ASP A 250 7.41 -19.77 -11.09
N ARG A 251 8.35 -18.83 -10.89
CA ARG A 251 9.34 -18.92 -9.80
C ARG A 251 8.94 -18.14 -8.54
N TYR A 252 7.75 -17.54 -8.53
CA TYR A 252 7.26 -16.79 -7.38
C TYR A 252 6.81 -17.76 -6.28
N LYS A 253 7.48 -17.70 -5.14
CA LYS A 253 7.18 -18.56 -3.98
C LYS A 253 6.06 -17.92 -3.16
N THR A 254 5.05 -18.67 -2.87
CA THR A 254 3.95 -18.33 -1.97
C THR A 254 3.15 -19.59 -1.67
N ASP A 255 2.51 -19.63 -0.54
CA ASP A 255 1.60 -20.71 -0.17
C ASP A 255 0.39 -20.78 -1.11
N ASN A 256 -0.14 -21.98 -1.32
CA ASN A 256 -1.34 -22.19 -2.13
C ASN A 256 -2.60 -21.63 -1.44
N VAL A 257 -2.60 -21.60 -0.12
CA VAL A 257 -3.69 -21.07 0.69
C VAL A 257 -3.10 -20.26 1.83
N THR A 258 -3.47 -19.00 1.90
CA THR A 258 -3.08 -18.09 2.98
C THR A 258 -4.29 -17.85 3.88
N THR A 259 -4.14 -18.02 5.17
CA THR A 259 -5.17 -17.71 6.16
C THR A 259 -4.67 -16.61 7.10
N GLY A 260 -5.59 -15.84 7.64
CA GLY A 260 -5.22 -14.83 8.61
C GLY A 260 -6.42 -14.25 9.35
N PHE A 261 -6.10 -13.49 10.39
CA PHE A 261 -7.10 -12.79 11.18
C PHE A 261 -6.61 -11.42 11.61
N ASN A 262 -7.58 -10.53 11.87
CA ASN A 262 -7.38 -9.27 12.57
C ASN A 262 -8.33 -9.21 13.76
N LEU A 263 -7.82 -8.75 14.87
CA LEU A 263 -8.61 -8.43 16.06
C LEU A 263 -8.28 -7.01 16.47
N ASN A 264 -9.31 -6.18 16.59
CA ASN A 264 -9.17 -4.82 17.12
C ASN A 264 -10.06 -4.67 18.34
N TRP A 265 -9.47 -4.25 19.44
CA TRP A 265 -10.18 -3.99 20.67
C TRP A 265 -10.22 -2.49 20.94
N MET A 266 -11.44 -1.97 21.10
CA MET A 266 -11.70 -0.58 21.51
C MET A 266 -12.24 -0.59 22.93
N TYR A 267 -11.63 0.16 23.82
CA TYR A 267 -12.02 0.33 25.23
C TYR A 267 -12.47 1.76 25.49
#